data_9de02dbe376ddb79653cffaebbaabf11
#
_entry.id   9de02dbe376ddb79653cffaebbaabf11
#
_cell.length_a   1.000
_cell.length_b   1.000
_cell.length_c   1.000
_cell.angle_alpha   90.00
_cell.angle_beta   90.00
_cell.angle_gamma   90.00
#
_symmetry.space_group_name_H-M   'P 1'
#
loop_
_entity.id
_entity.type
_entity.pdbx_description
1 polymer ?
#
loop_
_entity_poly.entity_id
_entity_poly.type
_entity_poly.pdbx_seq_one_letter_code
_entity_poly.pdbx_strand_id
1 'polypeptide(L)'
;MQYQEAYNRLEQYGQTHLLRYYDTLSAAEQAALLQQISEMDFSVLERAAHEEAPKGKIEPLGACTISEIAEKQDTYRKIGLDAIRKGSVGAVLLAGGQGSRLGCNGPKGVFRIGINNDLTIFECLFRNLMDVTEQAGVPVPLFIMTSETNDAETRAFLAEKLYFGYPESSVHFFVQEMAPVVDKDGKILLETKSRIAVSPNGNGGWFSSMQHAGLLNVLKEQNIEWLNVFAVDNVLQRMADPCFIGATIAANCTSGSKVVAKASPDEKVGVLCLEDGKPSIVEYFEMTDDMRNLREADGTLTYRYGVILNYLFRVDQLCKTLDCSLPLHRAFKKVACLTADGTATVKPEQPNGYKLETLVLDMVHMQENCLLYEVEREKEFAPVKNATGVDSVDTARALLKQNGVAL
;
A
#
# COMPACT_ATOMS: atom_id res chain seq x y z
N MET A 1 -16.33 26.26 -0.76
CA MET A 1 -15.35 27.30 -1.13
C MET A 1 -15.95 28.24 -2.16
N GLN A 2 -15.69 29.56 -2.07
CA GLN A 2 -16.13 30.53 -3.08
C GLN A 2 -15.04 30.71 -4.13
N TYR A 3 -15.42 31.27 -5.31
CA TYR A 3 -14.47 31.46 -6.43
C TYR A 3 -13.20 32.24 -6.04
N GLN A 4 -13.36 33.38 -5.31
CA GLN A 4 -12.21 34.21 -4.92
C GLN A 4 -11.27 33.47 -3.95
N GLU A 5 -11.80 32.64 -3.06
CA GLU A 5 -10.99 31.82 -2.16
C GLU A 5 -10.20 30.77 -2.94
N ALA A 6 -10.85 30.12 -3.94
CA ALA A 6 -10.19 29.18 -4.83
C ALA A 6 -9.09 29.83 -5.64
N TYR A 7 -9.36 31.02 -6.21
CA TYR A 7 -8.39 31.80 -6.96
C TYR A 7 -7.15 32.12 -6.11
N ASN A 8 -7.36 32.68 -4.93
CA ASN A 8 -6.26 33.06 -4.01
C ASN A 8 -5.43 31.82 -3.61
N ARG A 9 -6.09 30.68 -3.34
CA ARG A 9 -5.42 29.44 -3.03
C ARG A 9 -4.57 28.92 -4.20
N LEU A 10 -5.11 28.94 -5.42
CA LEU A 10 -4.40 28.51 -6.62
C LEU A 10 -3.27 29.45 -6.99
N GLU A 11 -3.40 30.75 -6.74
CA GLU A 11 -2.37 31.75 -6.98
C GLU A 11 -1.12 31.49 -6.15
N GLN A 12 -1.28 31.08 -4.88
CA GLN A 12 -0.15 30.71 -4.01
C GLN A 12 0.73 29.62 -4.60
N TYR A 13 0.13 28.67 -5.35
CA TYR A 13 0.83 27.56 -5.98
C TYR A 13 1.06 27.74 -7.49
N GLY A 14 0.75 28.93 -8.04
CA GLY A 14 0.89 29.21 -9.47
C GLY A 14 -0.02 28.39 -10.39
N GLN A 15 -1.21 27.98 -9.90
CA GLN A 15 -2.12 27.06 -10.60
C GLN A 15 -3.45 27.72 -11.03
N THR A 16 -3.50 29.04 -11.15
CA THR A 16 -4.74 29.78 -11.51
C THR A 16 -5.34 29.35 -12.86
N HIS A 17 -4.55 28.76 -13.76
CA HIS A 17 -5.02 28.21 -15.04
C HIS A 17 -6.09 27.13 -14.91
N LEU A 18 -6.25 26.52 -13.73
CA LEU A 18 -7.32 25.54 -13.46
C LEU A 18 -8.71 26.17 -13.51
N LEU A 19 -8.83 27.50 -13.31
CA LEU A 19 -10.08 28.23 -13.40
C LEU A 19 -10.35 28.87 -14.79
N ARG A 20 -9.50 28.62 -15.78
CA ARG A 20 -9.57 29.29 -17.10
C ARG A 20 -10.89 29.10 -17.86
N TYR A 21 -11.64 28.05 -17.54
CA TYR A 21 -12.92 27.74 -18.16
C TYR A 21 -14.13 28.02 -17.23
N TYR A 22 -13.91 28.51 -16.01
CA TYR A 22 -14.91 28.62 -14.96
C TYR A 22 -16.21 29.30 -15.43
N ASP A 23 -16.11 30.44 -16.13
CA ASP A 23 -17.27 31.20 -16.61
C ASP A 23 -18.08 30.49 -17.69
N THR A 24 -17.54 29.44 -18.29
CA THR A 24 -18.22 28.62 -19.33
C THR A 24 -18.91 27.39 -18.75
N LEU A 25 -18.72 27.10 -17.46
CA LEU A 25 -19.26 25.94 -16.78
C LEU A 25 -20.69 26.19 -16.29
N SER A 26 -21.49 25.13 -16.22
CA SER A 26 -22.76 25.15 -15.51
C SER A 26 -22.53 25.32 -14.00
N ALA A 27 -23.56 25.79 -13.27
CA ALA A 27 -23.46 25.97 -11.82
C ALA A 27 -23.05 24.70 -11.06
N ALA A 28 -23.50 23.53 -11.52
CA ALA A 28 -23.13 22.24 -10.93
C ALA A 28 -21.63 21.91 -11.17
N GLU A 29 -21.12 22.16 -12.37
CA GLU A 29 -19.70 21.96 -12.71
C GLU A 29 -18.80 22.95 -11.97
N GLN A 30 -19.22 24.21 -11.82
CA GLN A 30 -18.52 25.21 -11.03
C GLN A 30 -18.39 24.76 -9.57
N ALA A 31 -19.50 24.29 -8.97
CA ALA A 31 -19.50 23.80 -7.60
C ALA A 31 -18.58 22.58 -7.42
N ALA A 32 -18.62 21.61 -8.37
CA ALA A 32 -17.77 20.43 -8.34
C ALA A 32 -16.27 20.78 -8.45
N LEU A 33 -15.89 21.70 -9.35
CA LEU A 33 -14.50 22.16 -9.48
C LEU A 33 -14.02 22.88 -8.21
N LEU A 34 -14.83 23.76 -7.64
CA LEU A 34 -14.49 24.46 -6.39
C LEU A 34 -14.38 23.50 -5.21
N GLN A 35 -15.21 22.46 -5.16
CA GLN A 35 -15.09 21.41 -4.16
C GLN A 35 -13.79 20.64 -4.31
N GLN A 36 -13.46 20.19 -5.53
CA GLN A 36 -12.20 19.49 -5.79
C GLN A 36 -10.97 20.33 -5.41
N ILE A 37 -10.99 21.65 -5.72
CA ILE A 37 -9.94 22.58 -5.28
C ILE A 37 -9.88 22.69 -3.76
N SER A 38 -11.02 22.66 -3.07
CA SER A 38 -11.05 22.78 -1.60
C SER A 38 -10.51 21.56 -0.88
N GLU A 39 -10.68 20.38 -1.46
CA GLU A 39 -10.26 19.10 -0.88
C GLU A 39 -8.81 18.71 -1.24
N MET A 40 -8.25 19.30 -2.30
CA MET A 40 -6.92 18.94 -2.80
C MET A 40 -5.79 19.49 -1.92
N ASP A 41 -4.81 18.65 -1.62
CA ASP A 41 -3.55 19.08 -1.00
C ASP A 41 -2.58 19.60 -2.08
N PHE A 42 -2.41 20.92 -2.15
CA PHE A 42 -1.46 21.56 -3.07
C PHE A 42 -0.02 21.58 -2.53
N SER A 43 0.22 21.29 -1.26
CA SER A 43 1.58 21.26 -0.69
C SER A 43 2.46 20.19 -1.34
N VAL A 44 1.82 19.17 -1.95
CA VAL A 44 2.51 18.14 -2.74
C VAL A 44 3.32 18.74 -3.91
N LEU A 45 2.95 19.92 -4.42
CA LEU A 45 3.67 20.58 -5.52
C LEU A 45 5.03 21.11 -5.06
N GLU A 46 5.10 21.65 -3.85
CA GLU A 46 6.36 22.13 -3.27
C GLU A 46 7.30 20.94 -3.04
N ARG A 47 6.76 19.84 -2.49
CA ARG A 47 7.52 18.60 -2.30
C ARG A 47 7.99 18.00 -3.62
N ALA A 48 7.14 18.02 -4.66
CA ALA A 48 7.49 17.52 -5.99
C ALA A 48 8.57 18.34 -6.72
N ALA A 49 8.78 19.58 -6.31
CA ALA A 49 9.83 20.44 -6.87
C ALA A 49 11.22 20.14 -6.28
N HIS A 50 11.28 19.46 -5.13
CA HIS A 50 12.56 19.06 -4.55
C HIS A 50 13.04 17.75 -5.18
N GLU A 51 14.31 17.70 -5.54
CA GLU A 51 14.97 16.46 -5.94
C GLU A 51 15.11 15.54 -4.73
N GLU A 52 14.96 14.24 -4.96
CA GLU A 52 15.22 13.25 -3.91
C GLU A 52 16.69 13.39 -3.48
N ALA A 53 16.91 13.47 -2.17
CA ALA A 53 18.26 13.45 -1.63
C ALA A 53 18.95 12.13 -1.96
N PRO A 54 20.25 12.12 -2.28
CA PRO A 54 20.99 10.89 -2.48
C PRO A 54 20.91 10.04 -1.21
N LYS A 55 20.79 8.72 -1.38
CA LYS A 55 20.76 7.79 -0.24
C LYS A 55 22.04 7.90 0.59
N GLY A 56 21.88 7.75 1.90
CA GLY A 56 22.97 7.68 2.85
C GLY A 56 23.79 6.39 2.75
N LYS A 57 24.59 6.10 3.77
CA LYS A 57 25.35 4.86 3.86
C LYS A 57 24.42 3.66 4.04
N ILE A 58 24.43 2.75 3.07
CA ILE A 58 23.63 1.53 3.13
C ILE A 58 24.44 0.40 3.80
N GLU A 59 23.83 -0.26 4.78
CA GLU A 59 24.39 -1.41 5.50
C GLU A 59 23.37 -2.55 5.57
N PRO A 60 23.82 -3.82 5.55
CA PRO A 60 22.90 -4.95 5.65
C PRO A 60 22.21 -4.99 7.03
N LEU A 61 20.97 -5.45 7.07
CA LEU A 61 20.21 -5.66 8.30
C LEU A 61 19.91 -7.15 8.46
N GLY A 62 20.24 -7.72 9.62
CA GLY A 62 19.97 -9.12 9.93
C GLY A 62 18.48 -9.38 10.17
N ALA A 63 18.05 -10.60 9.88
CA ALA A 63 16.67 -11.04 10.11
C ALA A 63 16.58 -12.02 11.27
N CYS A 64 15.41 -12.07 11.92
CA CYS A 64 14.97 -13.24 12.67
C CYS A 64 14.67 -14.34 11.65
N THR A 65 15.57 -15.32 11.59
CA THR A 65 15.58 -16.37 10.55
C THR A 65 14.48 -17.41 10.80
N ILE A 66 14.10 -18.17 9.76
CA ILE A 66 13.14 -19.28 9.88
C ILE A 66 13.53 -20.24 11.01
N SER A 67 14.83 -20.53 11.18
CA SER A 67 15.32 -21.39 12.24
C SER A 67 15.10 -20.79 13.63
N GLU A 68 15.47 -19.54 13.84
CA GLU A 68 15.25 -18.84 15.12
C GLU A 68 13.77 -18.66 15.45
N ILE A 69 12.94 -18.46 14.42
CA ILE A 69 11.47 -18.43 14.59
C ILE A 69 10.95 -19.78 15.06
N ALA A 70 11.39 -20.87 14.45
CA ALA A 70 10.98 -22.22 14.82
C ALA A 70 11.35 -22.56 16.26
N GLU A 71 12.54 -22.16 16.73
CA GLU A 71 12.98 -22.38 18.13
C GLU A 71 12.13 -21.63 19.17
N LYS A 72 11.58 -20.45 18.81
CA LYS A 72 10.83 -19.58 19.70
C LYS A 72 9.34 -19.49 19.35
N GLN A 73 8.86 -20.33 18.44
CA GLN A 73 7.53 -20.25 17.85
C GLN A 73 6.42 -20.17 18.89
N ASP A 74 6.44 -21.03 19.90
CA ASP A 74 5.39 -21.07 20.94
C ASP A 74 5.38 -19.78 21.77
N THR A 75 6.57 -19.23 22.06
CA THR A 75 6.70 -17.96 22.79
C THR A 75 6.15 -16.81 21.98
N TYR A 76 6.57 -16.68 20.72
CA TYR A 76 6.10 -15.63 19.84
C TYR A 76 4.60 -15.72 19.61
N ARG A 77 4.11 -16.92 19.30
CA ARG A 77 2.68 -17.18 19.10
C ARG A 77 1.86 -16.79 20.32
N LYS A 78 2.31 -17.13 21.53
CA LYS A 78 1.63 -16.76 22.77
C LYS A 78 1.55 -15.24 22.92
N ILE A 79 2.66 -14.52 22.78
CA ILE A 79 2.69 -13.05 22.89
C ILE A 79 1.76 -12.40 21.88
N GLY A 80 1.80 -12.84 20.60
CA GLY A 80 0.96 -12.28 19.55
C GLY A 80 -0.52 -12.60 19.74
N LEU A 81 -0.88 -13.83 20.13
CA LEU A 81 -2.28 -14.17 20.45
C LEU A 81 -2.79 -13.39 21.65
N ASP A 82 -1.97 -13.15 22.67
CA ASP A 82 -2.34 -12.32 23.82
C ASP A 82 -2.59 -10.87 23.42
N ALA A 83 -1.79 -10.30 22.48
CA ALA A 83 -2.02 -8.98 21.93
C ALA A 83 -3.32 -8.91 21.10
N ILE A 84 -3.59 -9.92 20.25
CA ILE A 84 -4.85 -10.01 19.48
C ILE A 84 -6.06 -10.13 20.41
N ARG A 85 -6.01 -10.99 21.40
CA ARG A 85 -7.11 -11.19 22.38
C ARG A 85 -7.44 -9.95 23.19
N LYS A 86 -6.43 -9.11 23.46
CA LYS A 86 -6.62 -7.80 24.10
C LYS A 86 -7.26 -6.75 23.18
N GLY A 87 -7.45 -7.07 21.89
CA GLY A 87 -7.94 -6.13 20.90
C GLY A 87 -6.90 -5.10 20.45
N SER A 88 -5.60 -5.28 20.78
CA SER A 88 -4.57 -4.29 20.49
C SER A 88 -4.00 -4.38 19.06
N VAL A 89 -4.51 -5.26 18.21
CA VAL A 89 -4.03 -5.47 16.83
C VAL A 89 -5.16 -5.27 15.83
N GLY A 90 -4.92 -4.46 14.80
CA GLY A 90 -5.77 -4.32 13.61
C GLY A 90 -5.03 -4.75 12.35
N ALA A 91 -5.78 -5.12 11.32
CA ALA A 91 -5.28 -5.50 10.00
C ALA A 91 -5.70 -4.45 8.97
N VAL A 92 -4.79 -4.04 8.07
CA VAL A 92 -5.05 -3.05 7.01
C VAL A 92 -4.77 -3.67 5.65
N LEU A 93 -5.82 -3.85 4.85
CA LEU A 93 -5.74 -4.38 3.50
C LEU A 93 -5.71 -3.26 2.47
N LEU A 94 -4.61 -3.11 1.74
CA LEU A 94 -4.47 -2.16 0.65
C LEU A 94 -5.08 -2.76 -0.63
N ALA A 95 -6.32 -2.38 -0.94
CA ALA A 95 -7.14 -2.97 -2.02
C ALA A 95 -7.61 -1.93 -3.07
N GLY A 96 -6.94 -0.78 -3.21
CA GLY A 96 -7.27 0.25 -4.20
C GLY A 96 -6.96 -0.13 -5.66
N GLY A 97 -6.23 -1.23 -5.89
CA GLY A 97 -5.79 -1.67 -7.21
C GLY A 97 -6.88 -2.28 -8.08
N GLN A 98 -6.80 -2.00 -9.40
CA GLN A 98 -7.65 -2.61 -10.43
C GLN A 98 -7.06 -3.91 -10.98
N GLY A 99 -7.94 -4.82 -11.43
CA GLY A 99 -7.58 -6.09 -12.05
C GLY A 99 -7.21 -6.02 -13.54
N SER A 100 -6.96 -4.85 -14.09
CA SER A 100 -6.80 -4.64 -15.54
C SER A 100 -5.68 -5.48 -16.17
N ARG A 101 -4.55 -5.68 -15.48
CA ARG A 101 -3.45 -6.56 -15.96
C ARG A 101 -3.83 -8.05 -15.96
N LEU A 102 -4.88 -8.42 -15.22
CA LEU A 102 -5.41 -9.78 -15.15
C LEU A 102 -6.56 -10.00 -16.14
N GLY A 103 -6.89 -8.97 -16.96
CA GLY A 103 -8.04 -9.00 -17.87
C GLY A 103 -9.39 -8.84 -17.16
N CYS A 104 -9.40 -8.37 -15.90
CA CYS A 104 -10.60 -8.13 -15.13
C CYS A 104 -10.92 -6.62 -15.13
N ASN A 105 -12.16 -6.27 -15.46
CA ASN A 105 -12.66 -4.90 -15.32
C ASN A 105 -13.29 -4.76 -13.93
N GLY A 106 -12.52 -4.34 -12.94
CA GLY A 106 -13.01 -4.17 -11.58
C GLY A 106 -11.89 -4.30 -10.53
N PRO A 107 -12.24 -4.35 -9.24
CA PRO A 107 -11.26 -4.48 -8.16
C PRO A 107 -10.44 -5.76 -8.30
N LYS A 108 -9.15 -5.69 -8.06
CA LYS A 108 -8.26 -6.87 -8.13
C LYS A 108 -8.72 -8.00 -7.22
N GLY A 109 -9.24 -7.67 -6.04
CA GLY A 109 -9.68 -8.65 -5.03
C GLY A 109 -10.84 -9.54 -5.47
N VAL A 110 -11.68 -9.10 -6.43
CA VAL A 110 -12.78 -9.91 -6.97
C VAL A 110 -12.32 -10.90 -8.05
N PHE A 111 -11.05 -10.81 -8.50
CA PHE A 111 -10.53 -11.72 -9.51
C PHE A 111 -10.65 -13.17 -9.04
N ARG A 112 -11.26 -14.02 -9.90
CA ARG A 112 -11.42 -15.46 -9.67
C ARG A 112 -10.10 -16.18 -9.91
N ILE A 113 -9.47 -16.61 -8.82
CA ILE A 113 -8.24 -17.41 -8.88
C ILE A 113 -8.52 -18.90 -8.94
N GLY A 114 -9.69 -19.35 -8.50
CA GLY A 114 -10.15 -20.74 -8.60
C GLY A 114 -10.23 -21.22 -10.05
N ILE A 115 -10.07 -22.54 -10.25
CA ILE A 115 -10.18 -23.21 -11.54
C ILE A 115 -11.54 -23.91 -11.66
N ASN A 116 -11.88 -24.73 -10.65
CA ASN A 116 -13.08 -25.53 -10.58
C ASN A 116 -14.14 -24.97 -9.62
N ASN A 117 -13.80 -23.88 -8.93
CA ASN A 117 -14.65 -23.20 -7.96
C ASN A 117 -14.60 -21.69 -8.15
N ASP A 118 -15.39 -20.93 -7.41
CA ASP A 118 -15.48 -19.48 -7.49
C ASP A 118 -14.54 -18.74 -6.52
N LEU A 119 -13.45 -19.40 -6.08
CA LEU A 119 -12.47 -18.84 -5.16
C LEU A 119 -11.90 -17.53 -5.73
N THR A 120 -12.02 -16.44 -4.98
CA THR A 120 -11.49 -15.14 -5.33
C THR A 120 -10.28 -14.77 -4.49
N ILE A 121 -9.54 -13.75 -4.91
CA ILE A 121 -8.41 -13.22 -4.13
C ILE A 121 -8.90 -12.75 -2.75
N PHE A 122 -9.99 -12.01 -2.67
CA PHE A 122 -10.57 -11.61 -1.38
C PHE A 122 -10.88 -12.81 -0.48
N GLU A 123 -11.48 -13.86 -1.04
CA GLU A 123 -11.81 -15.05 -0.25
C GLU A 123 -10.57 -15.72 0.31
N CYS A 124 -9.47 -15.82 -0.44
CA CYS A 124 -8.20 -16.33 0.08
C CYS A 124 -7.73 -15.52 1.29
N LEU A 125 -7.78 -14.18 1.18
CA LEU A 125 -7.35 -13.29 2.25
C LEU A 125 -8.25 -13.38 3.48
N PHE A 126 -9.56 -13.37 3.30
CA PHE A 126 -10.50 -13.52 4.42
C PHE A 126 -10.34 -14.86 5.13
N ARG A 127 -10.15 -15.96 4.40
CA ARG A 127 -9.89 -17.30 5.00
C ARG A 127 -8.62 -17.30 5.86
N ASN A 128 -7.55 -16.64 5.39
CA ASN A 128 -6.31 -16.53 6.15
C ASN A 128 -6.50 -15.71 7.45
N LEU A 129 -7.34 -14.67 7.42
CA LEU A 129 -7.64 -13.88 8.61
C LEU A 129 -8.59 -14.62 9.57
N MET A 130 -9.52 -15.42 9.04
CA MET A 130 -10.40 -16.27 9.85
C MET A 130 -9.63 -17.31 10.65
N ASP A 131 -8.58 -17.94 10.05
CA ASP A 131 -7.71 -18.87 10.78
C ASP A 131 -7.10 -18.22 12.04
N VAL A 132 -6.65 -16.98 11.93
CA VAL A 132 -6.13 -16.21 13.07
C VAL A 132 -7.25 -15.90 14.09
N THR A 133 -8.42 -15.52 13.60
CA THR A 133 -9.60 -15.24 14.43
C THR A 133 -10.02 -16.48 15.23
N GLU A 134 -10.03 -17.66 14.61
CA GLU A 134 -10.33 -18.92 15.29
C GLU A 134 -9.31 -19.25 16.39
N GLN A 135 -8.01 -19.05 16.11
CA GLN A 135 -6.95 -19.26 17.09
C GLN A 135 -7.00 -18.27 18.26
N ALA A 136 -7.36 -17.03 18.00
CA ALA A 136 -7.47 -15.98 19.01
C ALA A 136 -8.79 -16.08 19.81
N GLY A 137 -9.86 -16.55 19.19
CA GLY A 137 -11.23 -16.55 19.73
C GLY A 137 -11.93 -15.19 19.67
N VAL A 138 -11.32 -14.21 19.00
CA VAL A 138 -11.84 -12.86 18.76
C VAL A 138 -11.51 -12.39 17.35
N PRO A 139 -12.40 -11.63 16.66
CA PRO A 139 -12.09 -11.09 15.36
C PRO A 139 -11.02 -9.99 15.44
N VAL A 140 -10.17 -9.92 14.44
CA VAL A 140 -9.21 -8.82 14.27
C VAL A 140 -9.89 -7.70 13.48
N PRO A 141 -9.96 -6.45 13.97
CA PRO A 141 -10.52 -5.35 13.17
C PRO A 141 -9.79 -5.24 11.82
N LEU A 142 -10.56 -5.29 10.72
CA LEU A 142 -10.04 -5.23 9.36
C LEU A 142 -10.40 -3.90 8.71
N PHE A 143 -9.39 -3.14 8.31
CA PHE A 143 -9.52 -1.87 7.61
C PHE A 143 -9.16 -2.07 6.15
N ILE A 144 -10.12 -1.83 5.24
CA ILE A 144 -9.92 -2.05 3.80
C ILE A 144 -9.81 -0.70 3.11
N MET A 145 -8.61 -0.42 2.57
CA MET A 145 -8.40 0.73 1.70
C MET A 145 -8.84 0.40 0.28
N THR A 146 -9.80 1.14 -0.22
CA THR A 146 -10.28 1.10 -1.60
C THR A 146 -9.77 2.32 -2.38
N SER A 147 -10.18 2.48 -3.62
CA SER A 147 -9.98 3.69 -4.43
C SER A 147 -11.32 4.26 -4.87
N GLU A 148 -11.37 5.53 -5.30
CA GLU A 148 -12.60 6.13 -5.84
C GLU A 148 -13.23 5.27 -6.95
N THR A 149 -12.40 4.59 -7.72
CA THR A 149 -12.87 3.81 -8.88
C THR A 149 -13.36 2.41 -8.53
N ASN A 150 -13.06 1.89 -7.34
CA ASN A 150 -13.41 0.51 -6.98
C ASN A 150 -14.15 0.36 -5.64
N ASP A 151 -14.36 1.44 -4.89
CA ASP A 151 -14.97 1.38 -3.55
C ASP A 151 -16.38 0.78 -3.59
N ALA A 152 -17.25 1.31 -4.43
CA ALA A 152 -18.64 0.85 -4.52
C ALA A 152 -18.73 -0.63 -4.91
N GLU A 153 -17.95 -1.07 -5.89
CA GLU A 153 -17.93 -2.45 -6.36
C GLU A 153 -17.33 -3.40 -5.31
N THR A 154 -16.24 -2.98 -4.63
CA THR A 154 -15.62 -3.76 -3.56
C THR A 154 -16.58 -3.99 -2.40
N ARG A 155 -17.25 -2.94 -1.93
CA ARG A 155 -18.26 -3.02 -0.85
C ARG A 155 -19.43 -3.92 -1.25
N ALA A 156 -19.98 -3.74 -2.44
CA ALA A 156 -21.10 -4.53 -2.94
C ALA A 156 -20.73 -6.02 -3.05
N PHE A 157 -19.53 -6.32 -3.58
CA PHE A 157 -19.05 -7.69 -3.68
C PHE A 157 -18.87 -8.35 -2.31
N LEU A 158 -18.21 -7.70 -1.37
CA LEU A 158 -17.99 -8.25 -0.03
C LEU A 158 -19.29 -8.45 0.73
N ALA A 159 -20.25 -7.51 0.61
CA ALA A 159 -21.58 -7.64 1.20
C ALA A 159 -22.37 -8.81 0.57
N GLU A 160 -22.35 -8.96 -0.77
CA GLU A 160 -22.96 -10.12 -1.48
C GLU A 160 -22.39 -11.45 -1.00
N LYS A 161 -21.08 -11.52 -0.76
CA LYS A 161 -20.40 -12.70 -0.26
C LYS A 161 -20.50 -12.87 1.27
N LEU A 162 -21.29 -12.02 1.95
CA LEU A 162 -21.44 -12.02 3.42
C LEU A 162 -20.07 -12.02 4.12
N TYR A 163 -19.12 -11.24 3.58
CA TYR A 163 -17.72 -11.15 4.04
C TYR A 163 -17.05 -12.51 4.23
N PHE A 164 -17.49 -13.53 3.47
CA PHE A 164 -17.02 -14.93 3.57
C PHE A 164 -17.16 -15.50 4.98
N GLY A 165 -18.14 -15.02 5.76
CA GLY A 165 -18.38 -15.42 7.15
C GLY A 165 -17.60 -14.62 8.19
N TYR A 166 -16.78 -13.66 7.78
CA TYR A 166 -16.12 -12.73 8.72
C TYR A 166 -17.14 -11.73 9.30
N PRO A 167 -17.06 -11.36 10.59
CA PRO A 167 -18.02 -10.42 11.17
C PRO A 167 -17.99 -9.06 10.48
N GLU A 168 -19.10 -8.65 9.86
CA GLU A 168 -19.23 -7.35 9.17
C GLU A 168 -18.90 -6.17 10.10
N SER A 169 -19.31 -6.25 11.38
CA SER A 169 -19.02 -5.22 12.39
C SER A 169 -17.53 -4.98 12.66
N SER A 170 -16.68 -5.92 12.24
CA SER A 170 -15.22 -5.81 12.37
C SER A 170 -14.55 -5.34 11.08
N VAL A 171 -15.33 -5.00 10.03
CA VAL A 171 -14.80 -4.54 8.74
C VAL A 171 -15.07 -3.05 8.55
N HIS A 172 -14.03 -2.28 8.34
CA HIS A 172 -14.07 -0.84 8.12
C HIS A 172 -13.48 -0.50 6.75
N PHE A 173 -14.12 0.42 6.03
CA PHE A 173 -13.64 0.84 4.72
C PHE A 173 -13.21 2.30 4.73
N PHE A 174 -12.19 2.59 3.97
CA PHE A 174 -11.78 3.95 3.66
C PHE A 174 -11.26 4.05 2.23
N VAL A 175 -11.39 5.25 1.65
CA VAL A 175 -10.97 5.50 0.27
C VAL A 175 -9.59 6.15 0.28
N GLN A 176 -8.71 5.66 -0.57
CA GLN A 176 -7.39 6.23 -0.80
C GLN A 176 -7.51 7.65 -1.35
N GLU A 177 -6.74 8.58 -0.79
CA GLU A 177 -6.69 9.95 -1.27
C GLU A 177 -6.08 10.04 -2.67
N MET A 178 -6.46 11.11 -3.36
CA MET A 178 -5.98 11.41 -4.70
C MET A 178 -4.99 12.58 -4.66
N ALA A 179 -3.96 12.50 -5.50
CA ALA A 179 -3.01 13.59 -5.72
C ALA A 179 -3.18 14.19 -7.13
N PRO A 180 -2.90 15.48 -7.32
CA PRO A 180 -2.93 16.08 -8.64
C PRO A 180 -1.86 15.49 -9.54
N VAL A 181 -2.15 15.41 -10.84
CA VAL A 181 -1.15 15.06 -11.85
C VAL A 181 -0.58 16.34 -12.44
N VAL A 182 0.74 16.44 -12.49
CA VAL A 182 1.44 17.63 -13.03
C VAL A 182 2.16 17.33 -14.33
N ASP A 183 2.28 18.32 -15.20
CA ASP A 183 3.12 18.22 -16.38
C ASP A 183 4.62 18.42 -16.02
N LYS A 184 5.47 18.45 -17.05
CA LYS A 184 6.92 18.64 -16.89
C LYS A 184 7.31 20.02 -16.31
N ASP A 185 6.42 21.01 -16.41
CA ASP A 185 6.61 22.37 -15.93
C ASP A 185 5.97 22.60 -14.54
N GLY A 186 5.49 21.53 -13.90
CA GLY A 186 4.84 21.55 -12.58
C GLY A 186 3.40 22.12 -12.62
N LYS A 187 2.79 22.22 -13.80
CA LYS A 187 1.39 22.65 -13.93
C LYS A 187 0.47 21.47 -13.81
N ILE A 188 -0.55 21.61 -12.97
CA ILE A 188 -1.58 20.58 -12.79
C ILE A 188 -2.40 20.45 -14.07
N LEU A 189 -2.60 19.22 -14.53
CA LEU A 189 -3.40 18.91 -15.71
C LEU A 189 -4.91 19.00 -15.38
N LEU A 190 -5.69 19.46 -16.35
CA LEU A 190 -7.15 19.30 -16.35
C LEU A 190 -7.52 18.02 -17.08
N GLU A 191 -8.41 17.19 -16.50
CA GLU A 191 -9.02 16.07 -17.18
C GLU A 191 -10.15 16.53 -18.12
N THR A 192 -10.98 17.45 -17.60
CA THR A 192 -12.03 18.15 -18.37
C THR A 192 -12.00 19.63 -18.02
N LYS A 193 -12.88 20.45 -18.62
CA LYS A 193 -13.00 21.88 -18.26
C LYS A 193 -13.36 22.12 -16.79
N SER A 194 -14.04 21.16 -16.18
CA SER A 194 -14.55 21.23 -14.79
C SER A 194 -13.92 20.24 -13.83
N ARG A 195 -12.90 19.50 -14.27
CA ARG A 195 -12.27 18.45 -13.45
C ARG A 195 -10.75 18.48 -13.58
N ILE A 196 -10.07 18.51 -12.47
CA ILE A 196 -8.61 18.38 -12.34
C ILE A 196 -8.23 16.91 -12.55
N ALA A 197 -7.17 16.66 -13.31
CA ALA A 197 -6.60 15.32 -13.47
C ALA A 197 -5.91 14.89 -12.17
N VAL A 198 -6.36 13.77 -11.62
CA VAL A 198 -5.84 13.21 -10.38
C VAL A 198 -5.42 11.75 -10.56
N SER A 199 -4.61 11.27 -9.66
CA SER A 199 -4.26 9.85 -9.53
C SER A 199 -4.18 9.47 -8.04
N PRO A 200 -4.34 8.18 -7.68
CA PRO A 200 -4.08 7.75 -6.32
C PRO A 200 -2.72 8.26 -5.82
N ASN A 201 -2.67 8.72 -4.58
CA ASN A 201 -1.48 9.33 -3.96
C ASN A 201 -0.40 8.31 -3.54
N GLY A 202 -0.49 7.06 -4.04
CA GLY A 202 0.41 5.97 -3.69
C GLY A 202 -0.04 5.22 -2.43
N ASN A 203 0.54 4.04 -2.23
CA ASN A 203 0.16 3.19 -1.09
C ASN A 203 0.71 3.68 0.26
N GLY A 204 1.63 4.65 0.30
CA GLY A 204 2.11 5.29 1.53
C GLY A 204 1.08 6.23 2.16
N GLY A 205 0.13 6.74 1.36
CA GLY A 205 -0.96 7.60 1.85
C GLY A 205 -2.07 6.86 2.62
N TRP A 206 -1.93 5.56 2.90
CA TRP A 206 -2.98 4.79 3.54
C TRP A 206 -3.34 5.30 4.95
N PHE A 207 -2.36 5.75 5.73
CA PHE A 207 -2.61 6.17 7.11
C PHE A 207 -3.22 7.57 7.18
N SER A 208 -2.82 8.50 6.30
CA SER A 208 -3.50 9.79 6.15
C SER A 208 -4.93 9.64 5.63
N SER A 209 -5.15 8.75 4.65
CA SER A 209 -6.49 8.42 4.15
C SER A 209 -7.39 7.82 5.25
N MET A 210 -6.80 6.98 6.13
CA MET A 210 -7.49 6.43 7.30
C MET A 210 -7.85 7.53 8.32
N GLN A 211 -6.97 8.52 8.52
CA GLN A 211 -7.23 9.71 9.34
C GLN A 211 -8.38 10.54 8.77
N HIS A 212 -8.36 10.86 7.48
CA HIS A 212 -9.42 11.63 6.82
C HIS A 212 -10.79 10.93 6.88
N ALA A 213 -10.80 9.60 6.85
CA ALA A 213 -12.00 8.81 7.07
C ALA A 213 -12.47 8.76 8.54
N GLY A 214 -11.77 9.42 9.47
CA GLY A 214 -12.11 9.44 10.90
C GLY A 214 -11.82 8.14 11.65
N LEU A 215 -11.13 7.17 11.02
CA LEU A 215 -10.90 5.84 11.58
C LEU A 215 -9.84 5.82 12.69
N LEU A 216 -9.04 6.88 12.86
CA LEU A 216 -8.14 6.98 14.01
C LEU A 216 -8.91 7.01 15.34
N ASN A 217 -10.17 7.51 15.35
CA ASN A 217 -11.01 7.42 16.52
C ASN A 217 -11.35 5.96 16.86
N VAL A 218 -11.61 5.13 15.85
CA VAL A 218 -11.86 3.70 16.04
C VAL A 218 -10.64 3.01 16.65
N LEU A 219 -9.42 3.34 16.17
CA LEU A 219 -8.18 2.80 16.76
C LEU A 219 -8.07 3.15 18.24
N LYS A 220 -8.37 4.40 18.59
CA LYS A 220 -8.31 4.87 19.97
C LYS A 220 -9.38 4.24 20.87
N GLU A 221 -10.63 4.19 20.39
CA GLU A 221 -11.77 3.61 21.13
C GLU A 221 -11.58 2.12 21.39
N GLN A 222 -11.02 1.39 20.43
CA GLN A 222 -10.75 -0.05 20.56
C GLN A 222 -9.37 -0.36 21.16
N ASN A 223 -8.56 0.65 21.52
CA ASN A 223 -7.20 0.50 22.03
C ASN A 223 -6.28 -0.31 21.10
N ILE A 224 -6.39 -0.09 19.78
CA ILE A 224 -5.51 -0.72 18.80
C ILE A 224 -4.15 -0.05 18.84
N GLU A 225 -3.12 -0.80 19.20
CA GLU A 225 -1.73 -0.36 19.34
C GLU A 225 -0.87 -0.71 18.12
N TRP A 226 -1.28 -1.73 17.37
CA TRP A 226 -0.53 -2.28 16.24
C TRP A 226 -1.41 -2.42 15.01
N LEU A 227 -0.87 -2.05 13.85
CA LEU A 227 -1.53 -2.26 12.55
C LEU A 227 -0.64 -3.12 11.65
N ASN A 228 -1.17 -4.27 11.23
CA ASN A 228 -0.53 -5.10 10.22
C ASN A 228 -1.04 -4.69 8.84
N VAL A 229 -0.16 -4.18 7.99
CA VAL A 229 -0.48 -3.62 6.67
C VAL A 229 0.01 -4.54 5.56
N PHE A 230 -0.84 -4.85 4.59
CA PHE A 230 -0.54 -5.78 3.50
C PHE A 230 -1.33 -5.46 2.23
N ALA A 231 -0.84 -5.97 1.08
CA ALA A 231 -1.46 -5.73 -0.22
C ALA A 231 -2.41 -6.86 -0.63
N VAL A 232 -3.43 -6.51 -1.42
CA VAL A 232 -4.45 -7.43 -1.93
C VAL A 232 -3.91 -8.48 -2.90
N ASP A 233 -2.72 -8.28 -3.47
CA ASP A 233 -2.22 -9.11 -4.55
C ASP A 233 -1.52 -10.41 -4.12
N ASN A 234 -1.13 -10.55 -2.86
CA ASN A 234 -0.47 -11.77 -2.37
C ASN A 234 -1.48 -12.71 -1.71
N VAL A 235 -1.88 -13.76 -2.41
CA VAL A 235 -2.96 -14.68 -2.00
C VAL A 235 -2.57 -15.68 -0.90
N LEU A 236 -1.28 -15.88 -0.63
CA LEU A 236 -0.79 -16.73 0.47
C LEU A 236 -0.40 -15.97 1.73
N GLN A 237 -0.55 -14.66 1.71
CA GLN A 237 -0.09 -13.81 2.80
C GLN A 237 -0.83 -14.12 4.11
N ARG A 238 -0.08 -14.33 5.18
CA ARG A 238 -0.63 -14.52 6.53
C ARG A 238 -0.77 -13.17 7.21
N MET A 239 -2.03 -12.76 7.39
CA MET A 239 -2.40 -11.48 7.99
C MET A 239 -2.54 -11.64 9.50
N ALA A 240 -2.18 -10.58 10.24
CA ALA A 240 -2.22 -10.57 11.71
C ALA A 240 -1.57 -11.83 12.32
N ASP A 241 -0.50 -12.34 11.70
CA ASP A 241 0.20 -13.55 12.12
C ASP A 241 0.69 -13.43 13.57
N PRO A 242 0.19 -14.27 14.49
CA PRO A 242 0.57 -14.18 15.91
C PRO A 242 2.07 -14.33 16.14
N CYS A 243 2.77 -15.17 15.37
CA CYS A 243 4.21 -15.34 15.53
C CYS A 243 4.98 -14.10 15.12
N PHE A 244 4.61 -13.48 14.00
CA PHE A 244 5.21 -12.24 13.54
C PHE A 244 4.98 -11.07 14.51
N ILE A 245 3.73 -10.90 14.97
CA ILE A 245 3.36 -9.87 15.96
C ILE A 245 4.16 -10.11 17.26
N GLY A 246 4.15 -11.34 17.76
CA GLY A 246 4.83 -11.68 19.00
C GLY A 246 6.35 -11.53 18.92
N ALA A 247 6.96 -11.88 17.79
CA ALA A 247 8.39 -11.66 17.55
C ALA A 247 8.74 -10.17 17.56
N THR A 248 7.95 -9.33 16.89
CA THR A 248 8.16 -7.88 16.85
C THR A 248 8.05 -7.24 18.24
N ILE A 249 7.02 -7.63 19.01
CA ILE A 249 6.83 -7.17 20.40
C ILE A 249 7.98 -7.65 21.28
N ALA A 250 8.36 -8.93 21.21
CA ALA A 250 9.45 -9.50 22.01
C ALA A 250 10.82 -8.87 21.72
N ALA A 251 11.05 -8.46 20.47
CA ALA A 251 12.26 -7.74 20.07
C ALA A 251 12.24 -6.26 20.46
N ASN A 252 11.17 -5.76 21.08
CA ASN A 252 10.96 -4.34 21.41
C ASN A 252 11.15 -3.43 20.18
N CYS A 253 10.74 -3.89 19.00
CA CYS A 253 10.77 -3.12 17.76
C CYS A 253 9.48 -2.28 17.62
N THR A 254 9.62 -1.10 17.00
CA THR A 254 8.49 -0.21 16.69
C THR A 254 7.79 -0.59 15.39
N SER A 255 8.48 -1.37 14.56
CA SER A 255 7.93 -1.95 13.33
C SER A 255 8.50 -3.34 13.06
N GLY A 256 7.85 -4.07 12.18
CA GLY A 256 8.31 -5.34 11.63
C GLY A 256 7.99 -5.43 10.15
N SER A 257 8.77 -6.20 9.42
CA SER A 257 8.55 -6.51 8.02
C SER A 257 8.72 -8.00 7.78
N LYS A 258 7.72 -8.65 7.19
CA LYS A 258 7.94 -9.98 6.62
C LYS A 258 8.82 -9.88 5.38
N VAL A 259 9.80 -10.75 5.31
CA VAL A 259 10.79 -10.78 4.22
C VAL A 259 10.99 -12.21 3.72
N VAL A 260 11.37 -12.33 2.46
CA VAL A 260 11.79 -13.60 1.85
C VAL A 260 13.23 -13.51 1.40
N ALA A 261 13.97 -14.62 1.46
CA ALA A 261 15.26 -14.68 0.83
C ALA A 261 15.13 -14.51 -0.69
N LYS A 262 15.95 -13.66 -1.30
CA LYS A 262 15.98 -13.46 -2.76
C LYS A 262 16.32 -14.76 -3.46
N ALA A 263 15.60 -15.08 -4.52
CA ALA A 263 15.85 -16.24 -5.36
C ALA A 263 17.09 -16.06 -6.25
N SER A 264 17.44 -14.82 -6.59
CA SER A 264 18.64 -14.48 -7.37
C SER A 264 19.09 -13.04 -7.09
N PRO A 265 20.34 -12.67 -7.41
CA PRO A 265 20.83 -11.30 -7.32
C PRO A 265 19.95 -10.28 -8.07
N ASP A 266 19.40 -10.67 -9.21
CA ASP A 266 18.63 -9.80 -10.12
C ASP A 266 17.12 -9.82 -9.87
N GLU A 267 16.67 -10.47 -8.79
CA GLU A 267 15.25 -10.47 -8.45
C GLU A 267 14.74 -9.04 -8.19
N LYS A 268 13.63 -8.70 -8.86
CA LYS A 268 13.01 -7.36 -8.81
C LYS A 268 12.17 -7.18 -7.56
N VAL A 269 12.83 -7.11 -6.42
CA VAL A 269 12.22 -6.90 -5.11
C VAL A 269 13.05 -5.90 -4.31
N GLY A 270 12.39 -4.99 -3.58
CA GLY A 270 13.06 -4.07 -2.66
C GLY A 270 13.68 -4.83 -1.50
N VAL A 271 14.87 -4.41 -1.06
CA VAL A 271 15.63 -5.06 0.03
C VAL A 271 15.61 -4.19 1.27
N LEU A 272 15.24 -4.77 2.40
CA LEU A 272 15.28 -4.08 3.69
C LEU A 272 16.72 -4.10 4.25
N CYS A 273 17.23 -2.93 4.58
CA CYS A 273 18.58 -2.68 5.03
C CYS A 273 18.61 -1.53 6.04
N LEU A 274 19.78 -1.07 6.44
CA LEU A 274 19.98 0.18 7.18
C LEU A 274 20.48 1.26 6.22
N GLU A 275 19.98 2.47 6.38
CA GLU A 275 20.48 3.70 5.78
C GLU A 275 20.82 4.66 6.91
N ASP A 276 22.09 5.00 7.06
CA ASP A 276 22.61 5.79 8.19
C ASP A 276 22.14 5.29 9.56
N GLY A 277 22.08 3.95 9.71
CA GLY A 277 21.65 3.27 10.93
C GLY A 277 20.15 3.18 11.17
N LYS A 278 19.31 3.66 10.24
CA LYS A 278 17.84 3.53 10.29
C LYS A 278 17.33 2.49 9.30
N PRO A 279 16.21 1.80 9.60
CA PRO A 279 15.60 0.89 8.64
C PRO A 279 15.28 1.61 7.34
N SER A 280 15.63 1.03 6.21
CA SER A 280 15.33 1.59 4.87
C SER A 280 15.15 0.47 3.87
N ILE A 281 14.37 0.74 2.83
CA ILE A 281 14.20 -0.19 1.72
C ILE A 281 14.89 0.41 0.50
N VAL A 282 15.83 -0.37 -0.06
CA VAL A 282 16.49 -0.04 -1.32
C VAL A 282 15.80 -0.82 -2.43
N GLU A 283 15.21 -0.11 -3.37
CA GLU A 283 14.52 -0.73 -4.51
C GLU A 283 15.54 -1.39 -5.46
N TYR A 284 15.12 -2.44 -6.15
CA TYR A 284 15.99 -3.24 -7.01
C TYR A 284 16.72 -2.42 -8.09
N PHE A 285 16.15 -1.32 -8.56
CA PHE A 285 16.76 -0.43 -9.55
C PHE A 285 17.74 0.59 -8.93
N GLU A 286 17.72 0.76 -7.61
CA GLU A 286 18.66 1.61 -6.86
C GLU A 286 19.89 0.83 -6.41
N MET A 287 19.81 -0.52 -6.36
CA MET A 287 20.93 -1.36 -5.94
C MET A 287 22.07 -1.30 -6.96
N THR A 288 23.29 -1.03 -6.49
CA THR A 288 24.50 -1.14 -7.29
C THR A 288 24.81 -2.60 -7.61
N ASP A 289 25.65 -2.85 -8.63
CA ASP A 289 26.09 -4.22 -8.98
C ASP A 289 26.87 -4.87 -7.84
N ASP A 290 27.66 -4.09 -7.10
CA ASP A 290 28.38 -4.56 -5.91
C ASP A 290 27.39 -5.02 -4.83
N MET A 291 26.39 -4.23 -4.52
CA MET A 291 25.37 -4.61 -3.53
C MET A 291 24.60 -5.87 -3.94
N ARG A 292 24.23 -6.00 -5.22
CA ARG A 292 23.50 -7.17 -5.72
C ARG A 292 24.28 -8.46 -5.57
N ASN A 293 25.61 -8.41 -5.77
CA ASN A 293 26.46 -9.59 -5.86
C ASN A 293 27.30 -9.85 -4.60
N LEU A 294 27.28 -8.93 -3.61
CA LEU A 294 28.00 -9.09 -2.36
C LEU A 294 27.50 -10.33 -1.60
N ARG A 295 28.44 -11.13 -1.11
CA ARG A 295 28.14 -12.39 -0.44
C ARG A 295 28.84 -12.50 0.90
N GLU A 296 28.15 -13.16 1.82
CA GLU A 296 28.71 -13.60 3.10
C GLU A 296 29.70 -14.77 2.92
N ALA A 297 30.40 -15.10 3.99
CA ALA A 297 31.38 -16.18 3.97
C ALA A 297 30.77 -17.55 3.62
N ASP A 298 29.48 -17.76 3.89
CA ASP A 298 28.73 -18.97 3.55
C ASP A 298 28.20 -18.99 2.11
N GLY A 299 28.49 -17.95 1.32
CA GLY A 299 28.08 -17.79 -0.06
C GLY A 299 26.66 -17.22 -0.24
N THR A 300 25.90 -16.94 0.81
CA THR A 300 24.59 -16.29 0.74
C THR A 300 24.74 -14.82 0.36
N LEU A 301 23.70 -14.24 -0.26
CA LEU A 301 23.71 -12.80 -0.58
C LEU A 301 23.67 -11.98 0.73
N THR A 302 24.50 -10.95 0.83
CA THR A 302 24.50 -10.01 1.98
C THR A 302 23.21 -9.22 2.03
N TYR A 303 22.74 -8.71 0.88
CA TYR A 303 21.47 -8.01 0.74
C TYR A 303 20.37 -8.95 0.22
N ARG A 304 20.01 -9.98 1.02
CA ARG A 304 19.14 -11.07 0.59
C ARG A 304 17.68 -10.93 0.98
N TYR A 305 17.33 -10.04 1.90
CA TYR A 305 15.99 -10.01 2.47
C TYR A 305 15.05 -9.07 1.70
N GLY A 306 14.31 -9.66 0.74
CA GLY A 306 13.32 -8.97 -0.07
C GLY A 306 12.00 -8.76 0.67
N VAL A 307 11.44 -7.55 0.61
CA VAL A 307 10.16 -7.21 1.24
C VAL A 307 8.99 -7.73 0.41
N ILE A 308 7.92 -8.20 1.09
CA ILE A 308 6.73 -8.77 0.46
C ILE A 308 5.46 -7.95 0.71
N LEU A 309 5.62 -6.69 1.10
CA LEU A 309 4.54 -5.78 1.49
C LEU A 309 3.62 -6.38 2.57
N ASN A 310 4.22 -6.81 3.66
CA ASN A 310 3.54 -7.21 4.88
C ASN A 310 4.32 -6.62 6.06
N TYR A 311 3.80 -5.49 6.55
CA TYR A 311 4.45 -4.69 7.59
C TYR A 311 3.59 -4.68 8.86
N LEU A 312 4.24 -4.60 10.00
CA LEU A 312 3.61 -4.32 11.29
C LEU A 312 4.14 -3.00 11.81
N PHE A 313 3.25 -2.08 12.14
CA PHE A 313 3.60 -0.77 12.67
C PHE A 313 2.92 -0.52 14.01
N ARG A 314 3.64 0.12 14.93
CA ARG A 314 3.06 0.63 16.16
C ARG A 314 2.33 1.95 15.89
N VAL A 315 1.08 2.07 16.35
CA VAL A 315 0.17 3.19 16.02
C VAL A 315 0.72 4.54 16.48
N ASP A 316 1.37 4.60 17.65
CA ASP A 316 1.97 5.84 18.16
C ASP A 316 3.12 6.36 17.26
N GLN A 317 3.84 5.44 16.59
CA GLN A 317 4.87 5.82 15.62
C GLN A 317 4.25 6.22 14.28
N LEU A 318 3.18 5.56 13.85
CA LEU A 318 2.44 5.99 12.67
C LEU A 318 1.86 7.41 12.84
N CYS A 319 1.36 7.76 14.03
CA CYS A 319 0.87 9.11 14.29
C CYS A 319 1.96 10.17 14.06
N LYS A 320 3.22 9.89 14.38
CA LYS A 320 4.33 10.80 14.08
C LYS A 320 4.54 11.02 12.57
N THR A 321 4.16 10.06 11.73
CA THR A 321 4.27 10.20 10.28
C THR A 321 3.25 11.17 9.68
N LEU A 322 2.17 11.47 10.38
CA LEU A 322 1.19 12.47 9.96
C LEU A 322 1.72 13.90 10.09
N ASP A 323 2.62 14.13 11.05
CA ASP A 323 3.27 15.42 11.26
C ASP A 323 4.48 15.64 10.34
N CYS A 324 4.92 14.58 9.66
CA CYS A 324 6.07 14.58 8.78
C CYS A 324 5.64 14.23 7.36
N SER A 325 6.13 14.96 6.37
CA SER A 325 5.87 14.63 4.97
C SER A 325 6.68 13.40 4.54
N LEU A 326 6.01 12.36 4.06
CA LEU A 326 6.67 11.24 3.38
C LEU A 326 7.35 11.73 2.09
N PRO A 327 8.46 11.11 1.67
CA PRO A 327 9.04 11.33 0.34
C PRO A 327 7.99 11.19 -0.75
N LEU A 328 8.12 12.01 -1.79
CA LEU A 328 7.18 12.03 -2.91
C LEU A 328 7.87 11.51 -4.17
N HIS A 329 7.42 10.36 -4.64
CA HIS A 329 7.92 9.73 -5.86
C HIS A 329 7.17 10.22 -7.09
N ARG A 330 7.90 10.47 -8.18
CA ARG A 330 7.36 11.01 -9.42
C ARG A 330 7.36 9.94 -10.51
N ALA A 331 6.19 9.48 -10.92
CA ALA A 331 6.05 8.48 -11.98
C ALA A 331 5.53 9.13 -13.27
N PHE A 332 6.37 9.25 -14.30
CA PHE A 332 5.99 9.84 -15.60
C PHE A 332 5.14 8.84 -16.39
N LYS A 333 3.88 9.17 -16.63
CA LYS A 333 2.85 8.26 -17.18
C LYS A 333 2.00 8.95 -18.26
N LYS A 334 1.28 8.12 -19.04
CA LYS A 334 0.22 8.58 -19.94
C LYS A 334 -1.03 8.89 -19.13
N VAL A 335 -1.41 10.14 -19.03
CA VAL A 335 -2.58 10.60 -18.27
C VAL A 335 -3.56 11.26 -19.22
N ALA A 336 -4.83 10.87 -19.13
CA ALA A 336 -5.89 11.53 -19.89
C ALA A 336 -5.99 12.98 -19.43
N CYS A 337 -5.98 13.91 -20.38
CA CYS A 337 -6.06 15.32 -20.09
C CYS A 337 -6.78 16.09 -21.18
N LEU A 338 -7.27 17.26 -20.81
CA LEU A 338 -7.92 18.18 -21.73
C LEU A 338 -6.90 18.69 -22.76
N THR A 339 -7.27 18.70 -24.04
CA THR A 339 -6.46 19.28 -25.10
C THR A 339 -6.18 20.76 -24.86
N ALA A 340 -5.10 21.30 -25.45
CA ALA A 340 -4.70 22.69 -25.26
C ALA A 340 -5.80 23.70 -25.67
N ASP A 341 -6.58 23.36 -26.69
CA ASP A 341 -7.73 24.15 -27.20
C ASP A 341 -9.00 23.96 -26.33
N GLY A 342 -8.99 23.02 -25.38
CA GLY A 342 -10.11 22.76 -24.47
C GLY A 342 -11.31 22.07 -25.13
N THR A 343 -11.13 21.42 -26.27
CA THR A 343 -12.23 20.83 -27.04
C THR A 343 -12.51 19.36 -26.69
N ALA A 344 -11.51 18.60 -26.26
CA ALA A 344 -11.64 17.17 -25.97
C ALA A 344 -10.71 16.71 -24.85
N THR A 345 -11.11 15.65 -24.13
CA THR A 345 -10.22 14.88 -23.27
C THR A 345 -9.59 13.76 -24.09
N VAL A 346 -8.27 13.69 -24.11
CA VAL A 346 -7.50 12.67 -24.83
C VAL A 346 -6.52 11.97 -23.91
N LYS A 347 -6.31 10.68 -24.16
CA LYS A 347 -5.20 9.93 -23.57
C LYS A 347 -4.05 9.92 -24.55
N PRO A 348 -2.92 10.57 -24.28
CA PRO A 348 -1.82 10.71 -25.23
C PRO A 348 -1.12 9.37 -25.46
N GLU A 349 -0.45 9.25 -26.61
CA GLU A 349 0.34 8.06 -26.95
C GLU A 349 1.67 7.99 -26.21
N GLN A 350 2.20 9.14 -25.77
CA GLN A 350 3.42 9.25 -24.98
C GLN A 350 3.11 9.73 -23.55
N PRO A 351 3.95 9.40 -22.54
CA PRO A 351 3.83 9.97 -21.20
C PRO A 351 3.80 11.51 -21.25
N ASN A 352 2.92 12.12 -20.47
CA ASN A 352 2.65 13.56 -20.47
C ASN A 352 2.50 14.16 -19.07
N GLY A 353 2.40 13.33 -18.03
CA GLY A 353 2.18 13.81 -16.68
C GLY A 353 2.89 12.97 -15.63
N TYR A 354 3.34 13.62 -14.58
CA TYR A 354 3.87 12.99 -13.38
C TYR A 354 2.74 12.72 -12.41
N LYS A 355 2.55 11.45 -12.08
CA LYS A 355 1.79 11.03 -10.91
C LYS A 355 2.67 11.21 -9.68
N LEU A 356 2.08 11.75 -8.63
CA LEU A 356 2.74 12.04 -7.37
C LEU A 356 2.31 10.98 -6.35
N GLU A 357 3.23 10.12 -5.93
CA GLU A 357 2.93 8.95 -5.10
C GLU A 357 3.83 8.92 -3.87
N THR A 358 3.27 8.61 -2.71
CA THR A 358 4.01 8.22 -1.51
C THR A 358 4.00 6.70 -1.38
N LEU A 359 5.04 6.12 -0.82
CA LEU A 359 5.16 4.66 -0.74
C LEU A 359 5.22 4.20 0.73
N VAL A 360 4.57 3.07 1.01
CA VAL A 360 4.57 2.48 2.36
C VAL A 360 5.97 2.10 2.82
N LEU A 361 6.89 1.85 1.89
CA LEU A 361 8.30 1.57 2.21
C LEU A 361 8.99 2.76 2.89
N ASP A 362 8.61 4.01 2.56
CA ASP A 362 9.15 5.21 3.19
C ASP A 362 8.72 5.31 4.67
N MET A 363 7.54 4.77 5.00
CA MET A 363 7.09 4.71 6.39
C MET A 363 7.99 3.81 7.25
N VAL A 364 8.65 2.81 6.66
CA VAL A 364 9.64 1.97 7.35
C VAL A 364 10.85 2.79 7.74
N HIS A 365 11.33 3.67 6.85
CA HIS A 365 12.47 4.56 7.12
C HIS A 365 12.19 5.57 8.25
N MET A 366 10.93 5.91 8.49
CA MET A 366 10.52 6.80 9.58
C MET A 366 10.45 6.09 10.94
N GLN A 367 10.62 4.77 10.99
CA GLN A 367 10.62 4.02 12.25
C GLN A 367 11.98 4.09 12.96
N GLU A 368 11.95 3.93 14.27
CA GLU A 368 13.19 3.88 15.07
C GLU A 368 13.99 2.60 14.78
N ASN A 369 13.27 1.50 14.62
CA ASN A 369 13.82 0.19 14.32
C ASN A 369 12.77 -0.69 13.61
N CYS A 370 13.21 -1.78 12.98
CA CYS A 370 12.35 -2.72 12.28
C CYS A 370 12.88 -4.15 12.46
N LEU A 371 12.02 -5.07 12.89
CA LEU A 371 12.32 -6.48 12.88
C LEU A 371 12.14 -7.04 11.46
N LEU A 372 13.20 -7.61 10.85
CA LEU A 372 13.05 -8.46 9.68
C LEU A 372 12.62 -9.85 10.14
N TYR A 373 11.46 -10.29 9.68
CA TYR A 373 10.88 -11.59 9.99
C TYR A 373 10.89 -12.46 8.72
N GLU A 374 11.85 -13.40 8.63
CA GLU A 374 11.99 -14.24 7.45
C GLU A 374 10.86 -15.27 7.38
N VAL A 375 10.24 -15.39 6.20
CA VAL A 375 9.18 -16.37 5.94
C VAL A 375 9.55 -17.29 4.78
N GLU A 376 8.97 -18.51 4.79
CA GLU A 376 9.10 -19.43 3.68
C GLU A 376 8.35 -18.87 2.45
N ARG A 377 9.08 -18.57 1.39
CA ARG A 377 8.54 -17.98 0.15
C ARG A 377 7.33 -18.74 -0.37
N GLU A 378 7.44 -20.06 -0.44
CA GLU A 378 6.41 -20.93 -0.99
C GLU A 378 5.14 -20.99 -0.13
N LYS A 379 5.23 -20.57 1.12
CA LYS A 379 4.10 -20.56 2.06
C LYS A 379 3.43 -19.20 2.21
N GLU A 380 4.16 -18.09 1.96
CA GLU A 380 3.63 -16.76 2.25
C GLU A 380 3.75 -15.74 1.11
N PHE A 381 4.36 -16.11 -0.04
CA PHE A 381 4.57 -15.17 -1.14
C PHE A 381 4.11 -15.72 -2.49
N ALA A 382 2.87 -15.43 -2.86
CA ALA A 382 2.25 -15.78 -4.14
C ALA A 382 1.56 -14.56 -4.76
N PRO A 383 2.31 -13.56 -5.23
CA PRO A 383 1.73 -12.35 -5.78
C PRO A 383 1.06 -12.58 -7.13
N VAL A 384 -0.10 -11.95 -7.35
CA VAL A 384 -0.90 -12.01 -8.58
C VAL A 384 -0.82 -10.64 -9.26
N LYS A 385 0.28 -10.36 -9.95
CA LYS A 385 0.51 -9.07 -10.65
C LYS A 385 0.18 -9.12 -12.14
N ASN A 386 0.37 -10.30 -12.76
CA ASN A 386 0.25 -10.51 -14.19
C ASN A 386 -0.68 -11.69 -14.49
N ALA A 387 -1.22 -11.77 -15.70
CA ALA A 387 -2.00 -12.92 -16.12
C ALA A 387 -1.11 -14.17 -16.26
N THR A 388 0.08 -14.03 -16.85
CA THR A 388 1.05 -15.10 -17.10
C THR A 388 2.48 -14.65 -16.76
N GLY A 389 3.43 -15.59 -16.64
CA GLY A 389 4.83 -15.33 -16.37
C GLY A 389 5.15 -15.23 -14.87
N VAL A 390 6.07 -14.35 -14.51
CA VAL A 390 6.49 -14.13 -13.12
C VAL A 390 5.39 -13.37 -12.38
N ASP A 391 5.19 -13.68 -11.09
CA ASP A 391 4.16 -13.05 -10.24
C ASP A 391 2.77 -13.10 -10.92
N SER A 392 2.38 -14.24 -11.42
CA SER A 392 1.19 -14.40 -12.25
C SER A 392 0.10 -15.25 -11.58
N VAL A 393 -1.07 -15.26 -12.22
CA VAL A 393 -2.18 -16.16 -11.85
C VAL A 393 -1.71 -17.62 -11.84
N ASP A 394 -0.90 -18.04 -12.83
CA ASP A 394 -0.45 -19.43 -12.95
C ASP A 394 0.52 -19.80 -11.82
N THR A 395 1.49 -18.94 -11.51
CA THR A 395 2.43 -19.18 -10.39
C THR A 395 1.71 -19.18 -9.05
N ALA A 396 0.76 -18.28 -8.85
CA ALA A 396 -0.02 -18.22 -7.61
C ALA A 396 -0.92 -19.47 -7.44
N ARG A 397 -1.56 -19.94 -8.52
CA ARG A 397 -2.33 -21.20 -8.51
C ARG A 397 -1.47 -22.41 -8.16
N ALA A 398 -0.27 -22.49 -8.71
CA ALA A 398 0.66 -23.58 -8.39
C ALA A 398 1.00 -23.59 -6.88
N LEU A 399 1.32 -22.42 -6.31
CA LEU A 399 1.63 -22.28 -4.89
C LEU A 399 0.40 -22.52 -3.99
N LEU A 400 -0.79 -22.05 -4.36
CA LEU A 400 -2.02 -22.35 -3.63
C LEU A 400 -2.27 -23.88 -3.55
N LYS A 401 -2.13 -24.59 -4.67
CA LYS A 401 -2.25 -26.07 -4.69
C LYS A 401 -1.20 -26.74 -3.81
N GLN A 402 0.06 -26.28 -3.87
CA GLN A 402 1.14 -26.81 -3.03
C GLN A 402 0.81 -26.62 -1.53
N ASN A 403 0.11 -25.55 -1.18
CA ASN A 403 -0.35 -25.26 0.18
C ASN A 403 -1.73 -25.87 0.50
N GLY A 404 -2.23 -26.81 -0.32
CA GLY A 404 -3.46 -27.56 -0.04
C GLY A 404 -4.76 -26.82 -0.31
N VAL A 405 -4.70 -25.65 -0.99
CA VAL A 405 -5.91 -24.89 -1.35
C VAL A 405 -6.58 -25.53 -2.58
N ALA A 406 -7.85 -25.87 -2.45
CA ALA A 406 -8.65 -26.34 -3.58
C ALA A 406 -8.94 -25.20 -4.57
N LEU A 407 -8.65 -25.43 -5.84
CA LEU A 407 -8.86 -24.46 -6.91
C LEU A 407 -9.93 -24.90 -7.91
#